data_2eddc208b24925a8f869dec7da5931c2
#
_entry.id   2eddc208b24925a8f869dec7da5931c2
#
_cell.length_a   1.000
_cell.length_b   1.000
_cell.length_c   1.000
_cell.angle_alpha   90.00
_cell.angle_beta   90.00
_cell.angle_gamma   90.00
#
_symmetry.space_group_name_H-M   'P 1'
#
loop_
_entity.id
_entity.type
_entity.pdbx_description
1 polymer ?
#
loop_
_entity_poly.entity_id
_entity_poly.type
_entity_poly.pdbx_seq_one_letter_code
_entity_poly.pdbx_strand_id
1 'polypeptide(L)'
;MARFNAELPNDLIKEFEGLEKDCTKIFGEMVEAGARAVHKNVISNMKSAFKTTATLEKGLRITKIYKTPSDDGINVHIGFYGYDADKKTKAHPNGTPIPLIAMAREYGTSSGEAKKPFFRKSFRKKEIEQAMKQVQDKHIKGD
;
A
#
# COMPACT_ATOMS: atom_id res chain seq x y z
N MET A 1 0.13 28.64 -14.05
CA MET A 1 1.17 27.71 -14.49
C MET A 1 1.67 28.12 -15.88
N ALA A 2 2.96 28.36 -16.00
CA ALA A 2 3.55 28.71 -17.29
C ALA A 2 3.58 27.48 -18.19
N ARG A 3 3.07 27.65 -19.43
CA ARG A 3 3.16 26.60 -20.45
C ARG A 3 4.34 26.91 -21.36
N PHE A 4 5.17 25.93 -21.59
CA PHE A 4 6.30 26.02 -22.47
C PHE A 4 5.92 25.36 -23.80
N ASN A 5 5.80 26.14 -24.85
CA ASN A 5 5.45 25.67 -26.20
C ASN A 5 6.67 25.85 -27.09
N ALA A 6 7.55 24.86 -27.08
CA ALA A 6 8.67 24.82 -28.00
C ALA A 6 8.67 23.48 -28.75
N GLU A 7 8.97 23.53 -30.03
CA GLU A 7 9.19 22.30 -30.80
C GLU A 7 10.57 21.73 -30.47
N LEU A 8 10.60 20.47 -30.04
CA LEU A 8 11.82 19.78 -29.70
C LEU A 8 12.20 18.80 -30.82
N PRO A 9 13.49 18.56 -31.09
CA PRO A 9 13.92 17.52 -32.00
C PRO A 9 13.38 16.14 -31.57
N ASN A 10 13.06 15.26 -32.52
CA ASN A 10 12.46 13.96 -32.24
C ASN A 10 13.32 13.07 -31.33
N ASP A 11 14.63 13.11 -31.50
CA ASP A 11 15.56 12.36 -30.66
C ASP A 11 15.56 12.85 -29.23
N LEU A 12 15.45 14.18 -29.02
CA LEU A 12 15.31 14.76 -27.67
C LEU A 12 13.98 14.38 -27.02
N ILE A 13 12.89 14.35 -27.79
CA ILE A 13 11.57 13.89 -27.33
C ILE A 13 11.65 12.43 -26.86
N LYS A 14 12.29 11.57 -27.63
CA LYS A 14 12.48 10.15 -27.27
C LYS A 14 13.31 10.00 -25.99
N GLU A 15 14.32 10.83 -25.82
CA GLU A 15 15.16 10.84 -24.63
C GLU A 15 14.36 11.25 -23.39
N PHE A 16 13.54 12.30 -23.49
CA PHE A 16 12.64 12.71 -22.40
C PHE A 16 11.58 11.63 -22.10
N GLU A 17 11.02 11.00 -23.10
CA GLU A 17 10.07 9.89 -22.89
C GLU A 17 10.72 8.71 -22.19
N GLY A 18 11.98 8.39 -22.53
CA GLY A 18 12.76 7.37 -21.84
C GLY A 18 12.99 7.71 -20.37
N LEU A 19 13.39 8.95 -20.09
CA LEU A 19 13.58 9.45 -18.71
C LEU A 19 12.27 9.39 -17.91
N GLU A 20 11.17 9.77 -18.52
CA GLU A 20 9.85 9.70 -17.87
C GLU A 20 9.49 8.28 -17.49
N LYS A 21 9.71 7.32 -18.39
CA LYS A 21 9.45 5.89 -18.12
C LYS A 21 10.33 5.37 -16.98
N ASP A 22 11.61 5.72 -16.99
CA ASP A 22 12.55 5.32 -15.95
C ASP A 22 12.18 5.91 -14.60
N CYS A 23 11.80 7.19 -14.56
CA CYS A 23 11.32 7.83 -13.33
C CYS A 23 10.05 7.18 -12.81
N THR A 24 9.10 6.86 -13.68
CA THR A 24 7.86 6.18 -13.30
C THR A 24 8.16 4.81 -12.68
N LYS A 25 9.08 4.06 -13.29
CA LYS A 25 9.50 2.75 -12.78
C LYS A 25 10.14 2.88 -11.40
N ILE A 26 11.07 3.82 -11.25
CA ILE A 26 11.77 4.06 -9.97
C ILE A 26 10.79 4.47 -8.88
N PHE A 27 9.90 5.42 -9.17
CA PHE A 27 8.89 5.86 -8.21
C PHE A 27 7.92 4.74 -7.84
N GLY A 28 7.55 3.89 -8.80
CA GLY A 28 6.74 2.71 -8.54
C GLY A 28 7.42 1.74 -7.58
N GLU A 29 8.70 1.47 -7.79
CA GLU A 29 9.49 0.62 -6.90
C GLU A 29 9.64 1.23 -5.50
N MET A 30 9.82 2.56 -5.42
CA MET A 30 9.89 3.28 -4.14
C MET A 30 8.59 3.16 -3.36
N VAL A 31 7.46 3.41 -4.01
CA VAL A 31 6.13 3.32 -3.37
C VAL A 31 5.84 1.89 -2.92
N GLU A 32 6.20 0.90 -3.73
CA GLU A 32 6.04 -0.51 -3.37
C GLU A 32 6.91 -0.88 -2.16
N ALA A 33 8.15 -0.39 -2.10
CA ALA A 33 9.03 -0.63 -0.95
C ALA A 33 8.45 -0.03 0.33
N GLY A 34 7.88 1.18 0.25
CA GLY A 34 7.18 1.79 1.36
C GLY A 34 5.97 0.98 1.82
N ALA A 35 5.20 0.46 0.87
CA ALA A 35 4.05 -0.38 1.16
C ALA A 35 4.45 -1.71 1.83
N ARG A 36 5.56 -2.30 1.42
CA ARG A 36 6.08 -3.53 2.05
C ARG A 36 6.51 -3.28 3.49
N ALA A 37 7.11 -2.12 3.78
CA ALA A 37 7.45 -1.74 5.15
C ALA A 37 6.20 -1.63 6.02
N VAL A 38 5.14 -1.00 5.51
CA VAL A 38 3.85 -0.91 6.19
C VAL A 38 3.25 -2.30 6.38
N HIS A 39 3.24 -3.14 5.37
CA HIS A 39 2.72 -4.51 5.43
C HIS A 39 3.37 -5.30 6.57
N LYS A 40 4.70 -5.25 6.65
CA LYS A 40 5.46 -5.90 7.72
C LYS A 40 5.03 -5.38 9.09
N ASN A 41 4.87 -4.06 9.23
CA ASN A 41 4.46 -3.45 10.48
C ASN A 41 3.02 -3.82 10.86
N VAL A 42 2.11 -3.90 9.89
CA VAL A 42 0.73 -4.30 10.13
C VAL A 42 0.68 -5.73 10.68
N ILE A 43 1.39 -6.66 10.05
CA ILE A 43 1.44 -8.05 10.50
C ILE A 43 2.00 -8.14 11.92
N SER A 44 3.11 -7.46 12.19
CA SER A 44 3.75 -7.44 13.50
C SER A 44 2.83 -6.84 14.58
N ASN A 45 2.23 -5.70 14.30
CA ASN A 45 1.32 -5.02 15.23
C ASN A 45 0.04 -5.83 15.45
N MET A 46 -0.46 -6.49 14.43
CA MET A 46 -1.63 -7.34 14.50
C MET A 46 -1.38 -8.52 15.44
N LYS A 47 -0.24 -9.19 15.28
CA LYS A 47 0.16 -10.31 16.15
C LYS A 47 0.34 -9.88 17.61
N SER A 48 0.81 -8.66 17.83
CA SER A 48 0.98 -8.11 19.19
C SER A 48 -0.35 -7.68 19.82
N ALA A 49 -1.29 -7.20 19.01
CA ALA A 49 -2.55 -6.64 19.50
C ALA A 49 -3.58 -7.72 19.86
N PHE A 50 -3.64 -8.79 19.10
CA PHE A 50 -4.62 -9.86 19.29
C PHE A 50 -4.15 -11.17 18.64
N LYS A 51 -4.88 -12.25 18.92
CA LYS A 51 -4.60 -13.54 18.28
C LYS A 51 -5.10 -13.51 16.85
N THR A 52 -4.18 -13.58 15.89
CA THR A 52 -4.51 -13.55 14.47
C THR A 52 -4.79 -14.94 13.91
N THR A 53 -5.45 -14.96 12.74
CA THR A 53 -5.65 -16.18 11.96
C THR A 53 -4.86 -16.09 10.66
N ALA A 54 -4.51 -17.22 10.08
CA ALA A 54 -3.84 -17.25 8.79
C ALA A 54 -4.69 -16.58 7.69
N THR A 55 -6.01 -16.74 7.75
CA THR A 55 -6.93 -16.12 6.80
C THR A 55 -6.87 -14.61 6.87
N LEU A 56 -6.86 -14.04 8.08
CA LEU A 56 -6.76 -12.60 8.27
C LEU A 56 -5.41 -12.06 7.77
N GLU A 57 -4.32 -12.72 8.10
CA GLU A 57 -2.98 -12.32 7.66
C GLU A 57 -2.83 -12.38 6.13
N LYS A 58 -3.34 -13.42 5.50
CA LYS A 58 -3.31 -13.58 4.04
C LYS A 58 -4.23 -12.59 3.33
N GLY A 59 -5.25 -12.10 4.03
CA GLY A 59 -6.16 -11.08 3.50
C GLY A 59 -5.49 -9.72 3.34
N LEU A 60 -4.42 -9.45 4.07
CA LEU A 60 -3.65 -8.21 3.93
C LEU A 60 -2.82 -8.27 2.65
N ARG A 61 -3.13 -7.39 1.72
CA ARG A 61 -2.51 -7.38 0.39
C ARG A 61 -2.06 -5.99 0.00
N ILE A 62 -1.03 -5.96 -0.84
CA ILE A 62 -0.57 -4.75 -1.51
C ILE A 62 -1.06 -4.84 -2.96
N THR A 63 -1.71 -3.78 -3.45
CA THR A 63 -2.19 -3.72 -4.83
C THR A 63 -1.05 -3.51 -5.81
N LYS A 64 -1.34 -3.70 -7.10
CA LYS A 64 -0.40 -3.32 -8.15
C LYS A 64 -0.21 -1.80 -8.17
N ILE A 65 0.94 -1.38 -8.66
CA ILE A 65 1.23 0.03 -8.88
C ILE A 65 0.28 0.57 -9.94
N TYR A 66 -0.33 1.72 -9.67
CA TYR A 66 -1.20 2.39 -10.63
C TYR A 66 -0.98 3.90 -10.64
N LYS A 67 -1.32 4.54 -11.75
CA LYS A 67 -1.30 5.99 -11.90
C LYS A 67 -2.70 6.54 -11.67
N THR A 68 -2.77 7.65 -10.93
CA THR A 68 -4.02 8.40 -10.77
C THR A 68 -4.21 9.31 -11.99
N PRO A 69 -5.31 9.17 -12.76
CA PRO A 69 -5.51 9.98 -13.98
C PRO A 69 -5.59 11.47 -13.74
N SER A 70 -5.99 11.90 -12.54
CA SER A 70 -6.18 13.33 -12.23
C SER A 70 -4.88 14.10 -12.04
N ASP A 71 -3.82 13.47 -11.55
CA ASP A 71 -2.59 14.16 -11.16
C ASP A 71 -1.30 13.42 -11.54
N ASP A 72 -1.40 12.34 -12.31
CA ASP A 72 -0.30 11.45 -12.67
C ASP A 72 0.44 10.87 -11.44
N GLY A 73 -0.19 10.90 -10.27
CA GLY A 73 0.36 10.31 -9.06
C GLY A 73 0.55 8.81 -9.18
N ILE A 74 1.65 8.31 -8.62
CA ILE A 74 1.93 6.88 -8.57
C ILE A 74 1.50 6.36 -7.21
N ASN A 75 0.63 5.35 -7.19
CA ASN A 75 -0.02 4.87 -5.98
C ASN A 75 0.04 3.36 -5.86
N VAL A 76 0.04 2.92 -4.61
CA VAL A 76 -0.14 1.53 -4.20
C VAL A 76 -1.07 1.56 -3.00
N HIS A 77 -2.03 0.67 -2.96
CA HIS A 77 -2.88 0.50 -1.79
C HIS A 77 -2.46 -0.72 -1.00
N ILE A 78 -2.54 -0.60 0.32
CA ILE A 78 -2.42 -1.73 1.23
C ILE A 78 -3.74 -1.85 1.99
N GLY A 79 -4.28 -3.04 2.07
CA GLY A 79 -5.57 -3.26 2.74
C GLY A 79 -5.93 -4.72 2.84
N PHE A 80 -7.08 -4.96 3.45
CA PHE A 80 -7.62 -6.30 3.63
C PHE A 80 -8.63 -6.61 2.53
N TYR A 81 -8.55 -7.81 1.97
CA TYR A 81 -9.40 -8.28 0.87
C TYR A 81 -9.85 -9.71 1.11
N GLY A 82 -11.01 -10.04 0.57
CA GLY A 82 -11.54 -11.39 0.58
C GLY A 82 -12.53 -11.65 1.71
N TYR A 83 -12.85 -12.93 1.92
CA TYR A 83 -13.84 -13.38 2.87
C TYR A 83 -13.27 -14.50 3.74
N ASP A 84 -13.69 -14.52 5.01
CA ASP A 84 -13.38 -15.62 5.92
C ASP A 84 -14.57 -16.56 5.96
N ALA A 85 -14.45 -17.68 5.25
CA ALA A 85 -15.52 -18.68 5.14
C ALA A 85 -15.82 -19.39 6.47
N ASP A 86 -14.89 -19.37 7.42
CA ASP A 86 -15.08 -19.98 8.73
C ASP A 86 -15.87 -19.09 9.68
N LYS A 87 -16.00 -17.80 9.38
CA LYS A 87 -16.75 -16.85 10.20
C LYS A 87 -18.08 -16.49 9.55
N LYS A 88 -19.07 -17.35 9.78
CA LYS A 88 -20.43 -17.16 9.25
C LYS A 88 -21.29 -16.47 10.28
N THR A 89 -22.11 -15.51 9.81
CA THR A 89 -23.11 -14.80 10.61
C THR A 89 -24.42 -14.77 9.87
N LYS A 90 -25.48 -14.30 10.53
CA LYS A 90 -26.78 -14.10 9.86
C LYS A 90 -26.67 -13.16 8.66
N ALA A 91 -25.89 -12.09 8.82
CA ALA A 91 -25.67 -11.12 7.74
C ALA A 91 -24.74 -11.65 6.64
N HIS A 92 -23.86 -12.59 6.99
CA HIS A 92 -22.84 -13.14 6.08
C HIS A 92 -22.83 -14.67 6.14
N PRO A 93 -23.86 -15.35 5.60
CA PRO A 93 -23.99 -16.81 5.72
C PRO A 93 -22.90 -17.59 4.98
N ASN A 94 -22.26 -16.98 3.97
CA ASN A 94 -21.19 -17.60 3.18
C ASN A 94 -19.78 -17.19 3.61
N GLY A 95 -19.67 -16.40 4.66
CA GLY A 95 -18.41 -15.90 5.18
C GLY A 95 -18.42 -14.40 5.40
N THR A 96 -17.68 -13.95 6.39
CA THR A 96 -17.57 -12.53 6.74
C THR A 96 -16.47 -11.88 5.91
N PRO A 97 -16.70 -10.67 5.33
CA PRO A 97 -15.63 -9.93 4.65
C PRO A 97 -14.45 -9.67 5.59
N ILE A 98 -13.25 -9.98 5.14
CA ILE A 98 -12.03 -9.75 5.93
C ILE A 98 -11.84 -8.28 6.31
N PRO A 99 -12.13 -7.28 5.43
CA PRO A 99 -12.08 -5.87 5.83
C PRO A 99 -12.95 -5.54 7.05
N LEU A 100 -14.13 -6.17 7.14
CA LEU A 100 -15.04 -5.95 8.27
C LEU A 100 -14.42 -6.49 9.58
N ILE A 101 -13.80 -7.66 9.52
CA ILE A 101 -13.12 -8.25 10.67
C ILE A 101 -11.98 -7.34 11.13
N ALA A 102 -11.17 -6.85 10.19
CA ALA A 102 -10.07 -5.94 10.47
C ALA A 102 -10.55 -4.63 11.10
N MET A 103 -11.64 -4.05 10.59
CA MET A 103 -12.24 -2.83 11.14
C MET A 103 -12.76 -3.04 12.56
N ALA A 104 -13.39 -4.17 12.84
CA ALA A 104 -13.87 -4.51 14.18
C ALA A 104 -12.72 -4.57 15.19
N ARG A 105 -11.57 -5.11 14.80
CA ARG A 105 -10.38 -5.14 15.64
C ARG A 105 -9.79 -3.76 15.85
N GLU A 106 -9.68 -2.96 14.78
CA GLU A 106 -9.07 -1.62 14.84
C GLU A 106 -9.89 -0.66 15.69
N TYR A 107 -11.21 -0.64 15.51
CA TYR A 107 -12.09 0.36 16.12
C TYR A 107 -12.95 -0.16 17.27
N GLY A 108 -12.99 -1.46 17.47
CA GLY A 108 -13.91 -2.10 18.41
C GLY A 108 -15.31 -2.23 17.84
N THR A 109 -16.22 -2.80 18.60
CA THR A 109 -17.60 -2.98 18.21
C THR A 109 -18.57 -2.38 19.22
N SER A 110 -19.79 -2.04 18.77
CA SER A 110 -20.86 -1.58 19.63
C SER A 110 -21.36 -2.67 20.60
N SER A 111 -21.09 -3.93 20.30
CA SER A 111 -21.48 -5.07 21.17
C SER A 111 -20.50 -5.33 22.32
N GLY A 112 -19.50 -4.47 22.50
CA GLY A 112 -18.61 -4.52 23.65
C GLY A 112 -17.20 -5.00 23.41
N GLU A 113 -16.81 -5.33 22.18
CA GLU A 113 -15.44 -5.66 21.86
C GLU A 113 -14.57 -4.40 21.92
N ALA A 114 -13.51 -4.42 22.72
CA ALA A 114 -12.61 -3.28 22.85
C ALA A 114 -11.77 -3.10 21.58
N LYS A 115 -11.45 -1.84 21.25
CA LYS A 115 -10.56 -1.54 20.14
C LYS A 115 -9.14 -2.03 20.43
N LYS A 116 -8.50 -2.59 19.42
CA LYS A 116 -7.12 -3.05 19.45
C LYS A 116 -6.38 -2.51 18.23
N PRO A 117 -6.01 -1.21 18.24
CA PRO A 117 -5.41 -0.57 17.06
C PRO A 117 -4.14 -1.26 16.60
N PHE A 118 -4.04 -1.50 15.33
CA PHE A 118 -2.86 -2.13 14.72
C PHE A 118 -2.54 -1.58 13.34
N PHE A 119 -3.54 -1.14 12.60
CA PHE A 119 -3.38 -0.75 11.20
C PHE A 119 -2.82 0.66 11.06
N ARG A 120 -3.49 1.66 11.61
CA ARG A 120 -3.08 3.07 11.46
C ARG A 120 -1.70 3.34 12.03
N LYS A 121 -1.37 2.75 13.18
CA LYS A 121 -0.05 2.92 13.80
C LYS A 121 1.09 2.24 13.05
N SER A 122 0.77 1.44 12.04
CA SER A 122 1.76 0.77 11.19
C SER A 122 2.32 1.67 10.09
N PHE A 123 1.68 2.80 9.82
CA PHE A 123 2.12 3.78 8.83
C PHE A 123 3.14 4.74 9.46
N ARG A 124 4.35 4.26 9.67
CA ARG A 124 5.43 5.04 10.26
C ARG A 124 6.18 5.78 9.16
N LYS A 125 6.00 7.09 9.11
CA LYS A 125 6.55 7.96 8.08
C LYS A 125 8.04 7.76 7.88
N LYS A 126 8.82 7.73 8.95
CA LYS A 126 10.29 7.58 8.87
C LYS A 126 10.71 6.25 8.24
N GLU A 127 10.03 5.17 8.60
CA GLU A 127 10.32 3.85 8.04
C GLU A 127 9.96 3.76 6.56
N ILE A 128 8.82 4.35 6.18
CA ILE A 128 8.37 4.41 4.80
C ILE A 128 9.39 5.21 3.97
N GLU A 129 9.76 6.39 4.43
CA GLU A 129 10.74 7.24 3.76
C GLU A 129 12.10 6.56 3.63
N GLN A 130 12.53 5.86 4.66
CA GLN A 130 13.80 5.13 4.63
C GLN A 130 13.77 3.99 3.61
N ALA A 131 12.68 3.23 3.54
CA ALA A 131 12.52 2.17 2.56
C ALA A 131 12.53 2.73 1.13
N MET A 132 11.83 3.84 0.92
CA MET A 132 11.81 4.53 -0.38
C MET A 132 13.18 5.06 -0.76
N LYS A 133 13.90 5.64 0.21
CA LYS A 133 15.24 6.18 -0.01
C LYS A 133 16.24 5.09 -0.38
N GLN A 134 16.16 3.92 0.21
CA GLN A 134 17.03 2.79 -0.15
C GLN A 134 16.87 2.40 -1.61
N VAL A 135 15.65 2.38 -2.13
CA VAL A 135 15.38 2.11 -3.55
C VAL A 135 15.94 3.24 -4.42
N GLN A 136 15.72 4.49 -4.04
CA GLN A 136 16.24 5.65 -4.74
C GLN A 136 17.77 5.60 -4.83
N ASP A 137 18.45 5.34 -3.73
CA ASP A 137 19.91 5.28 -3.67
C ASP A 137 20.45 4.16 -4.56
N LYS A 138 19.77 3.02 -4.61
CA LYS A 138 20.13 1.91 -5.47
C LYS A 138 20.14 2.31 -6.94
N HIS A 139 19.13 3.07 -7.37
CA HIS A 139 19.03 3.54 -8.77
C HIS A 139 20.02 4.68 -9.09
N ILE A 140 20.26 5.59 -8.13
CA ILE A 140 21.18 6.71 -8.32
C ILE A 140 22.63 6.24 -8.43
N LYS A 141 23.01 5.21 -7.68
CA LYS A 141 24.36 4.66 -7.71
C LYS A 141 24.66 3.82 -8.95
N GLY A 142 23.70 3.67 -9.84
CA GLY A 142 23.91 3.11 -11.18
C GLY A 142 24.18 1.62 -11.25
N ASP A 143 23.77 0.91 -10.26
CA ASP A 143 24.06 -0.53 -10.16
C ASP A 143 22.86 -1.41 -10.43
#